data_dbd0b80819b2918e4bc954f2afaeb02a
#
_entry.id   dbd0b80819b2918e4bc954f2afaeb02a
#
_cell.length_a   1.000
_cell.length_b   1.000
_cell.length_c   1.000
_cell.angle_alpha   90.00
_cell.angle_beta   90.00
_cell.angle_gamma   90.00
#
_symmetry.space_group_name_H-M   'P 1'
#
loop_
_entity.id
_entity.type
_entity.pdbx_description
1 polymer ?
#
loop_
_entity_poly.entity_id
_entity_poly.type
_entity_poly.pdbx_seq_one_letter_code
_entity_poly.pdbx_strand_id
1 'polypeptide(L)'
;MTSATDTRSQAVGTAPTSAPALALVPGLNNTAAVFDGVLAALPATLQAHAYDNPALESVEAIAAHWLERLPQRFWLAGFSFGGYVALAMLEAAPERVAGFALLCSAPQADSPEAAQRRLASLDAVAQGRYFELMEQSAPNAFHPDSLANAPLMEQRRKMVQAYGPDRFTAHVRATAARPDRSRLLDGSRPTLVLAASHDKLFAPAQMSAMAAGIPGARFVAIEGGGHLVPMEQPRAVADALAHWVLG
;
A
#
# COMPACT_ATOMS: atom_id res chain seq x y z
N MET A 1 1.17 67.06 -25.98
CA MET A 1 2.18 66.02 -25.69
C MET A 1 1.65 65.18 -24.56
N THR A 2 0.97 64.13 -24.91
CA THR A 2 0.34 63.18 -23.98
C THR A 2 1.09 61.87 -24.09
N SER A 3 1.77 61.50 -22.99
CA SER A 3 2.53 60.25 -22.84
C SER A 3 1.56 59.13 -22.52
N ALA A 4 1.51 58.12 -23.36
CA ALA A 4 0.80 56.89 -23.12
C ALA A 4 1.70 55.91 -22.33
N THR A 5 1.30 55.57 -21.12
CA THR A 5 1.91 54.50 -20.32
C THR A 5 1.41 53.14 -20.79
N ASP A 6 2.31 52.39 -21.39
CA ASP A 6 2.10 50.98 -21.82
C ASP A 6 2.18 50.07 -20.61
N THR A 7 1.04 49.58 -20.15
CA THR A 7 0.95 48.60 -19.05
C THR A 7 1.01 47.19 -19.64
N ARG A 8 2.23 46.63 -19.80
CA ARG A 8 2.41 45.21 -20.13
C ARG A 8 1.96 44.36 -18.96
N SER A 9 0.81 43.72 -19.10
CA SER A 9 0.36 42.60 -18.29
C SER A 9 1.36 41.46 -18.45
N GLN A 10 2.17 41.21 -17.42
CA GLN A 10 2.97 40.00 -17.34
C GLN A 10 2.04 38.82 -17.05
N ALA A 11 1.86 37.96 -18.05
CA ALA A 11 1.26 36.64 -17.84
C ALA A 11 2.10 35.87 -16.82
N VAL A 12 1.52 35.61 -15.68
CA VAL A 12 2.08 34.69 -14.67
C VAL A 12 2.10 33.31 -15.33
N GLY A 13 3.26 32.92 -15.84
CA GLY A 13 3.51 31.58 -16.34
C GLY A 13 3.29 30.58 -15.20
N THR A 14 2.26 29.75 -15.31
CA THR A 14 2.11 28.59 -14.44
C THR A 14 3.33 27.71 -14.62
N ALA A 15 4.13 27.56 -13.56
CA ALA A 15 5.22 26.60 -13.54
C ALA A 15 4.67 25.22 -13.97
N PRO A 16 5.41 24.44 -14.77
CA PRO A 16 4.96 23.12 -15.17
C PRO A 16 4.65 22.32 -13.90
N THR A 17 3.40 21.94 -13.72
CA THR A 17 3.01 21.05 -12.62
C THR A 17 3.77 19.74 -12.80
N SER A 18 4.73 19.47 -11.92
CA SER A 18 5.43 18.18 -11.94
C SER A 18 4.41 17.04 -11.88
N ALA A 19 4.67 15.96 -12.64
CA ALA A 19 3.80 14.79 -12.63
C ALA A 19 3.50 14.34 -11.18
N PRO A 20 2.26 13.93 -10.87
CA PRO A 20 1.92 13.47 -9.52
C PRO A 20 2.82 12.33 -9.09
N ALA A 21 3.36 12.41 -7.88
CA ALA A 21 4.15 11.34 -7.27
C ALA A 21 3.23 10.38 -6.52
N LEU A 22 3.36 9.07 -6.74
CA LEU A 22 2.64 8.01 -6.02
C LEU A 22 3.62 7.12 -5.29
N ALA A 23 3.47 7.02 -3.97
CA ALA A 23 4.22 6.09 -3.13
C ALA A 23 3.39 4.80 -2.94
N LEU A 24 3.99 3.64 -3.25
CA LEU A 24 3.41 2.31 -3.09
C LEU A 24 4.14 1.56 -1.97
N VAL A 25 3.48 1.37 -0.82
CA VAL A 25 4.07 0.73 0.36
C VAL A 25 3.73 -0.76 0.39
N PRO A 26 4.71 -1.68 0.31
CA PRO A 26 4.48 -3.11 0.20
C PRO A 26 3.99 -3.75 1.52
N GLY A 27 3.34 -4.91 1.38
CA GLY A 27 2.79 -5.71 2.47
C GLY A 27 3.82 -6.47 3.29
N LEU A 28 3.34 -7.16 4.33
CA LEU A 28 4.13 -8.12 5.08
C LEU A 28 4.60 -9.25 4.14
N ASN A 29 5.86 -9.64 4.30
CA ASN A 29 6.49 -10.67 3.46
C ASN A 29 6.53 -10.33 1.95
N ASN A 30 6.47 -9.04 1.63
CA ASN A 30 6.60 -8.52 0.28
C ASN A 30 7.70 -7.46 0.20
N THR A 31 8.55 -7.58 -0.81
CA THR A 31 9.46 -6.50 -1.23
C THR A 31 8.72 -5.54 -2.17
N ALA A 32 9.38 -4.47 -2.61
CA ALA A 32 8.87 -3.56 -3.64
C ALA A 32 8.45 -4.29 -4.93
N ALA A 33 9.06 -5.44 -5.21
CA ALA A 33 8.76 -6.28 -6.38
C ALA A 33 7.30 -6.76 -6.46
N VAL A 34 6.54 -6.71 -5.36
CA VAL A 34 5.08 -6.96 -5.38
C VAL A 34 4.34 -6.04 -6.36
N PHE A 35 4.90 -4.86 -6.63
CA PHE A 35 4.33 -3.84 -7.51
C PHE A 35 4.98 -3.78 -8.90
N ASP A 36 5.94 -4.65 -9.26
CA ASP A 36 6.64 -4.57 -10.56
C ASP A 36 5.67 -4.55 -11.75
N GLY A 37 4.68 -5.44 -11.75
CA GLY A 37 3.66 -5.49 -12.79
C GLY A 37 2.74 -4.27 -12.78
N VAL A 38 2.44 -3.73 -11.60
CA VAL A 38 1.64 -2.49 -11.44
C VAL A 38 2.41 -1.30 -11.99
N LEU A 39 3.69 -1.14 -11.59
CA LEU A 39 4.55 -0.05 -12.06
C LEU A 39 4.72 -0.08 -13.59
N ALA A 40 4.87 -1.27 -14.17
CA ALA A 40 4.98 -1.43 -15.62
C ALA A 40 3.68 -1.09 -16.38
N ALA A 41 2.52 -1.17 -15.71
CA ALA A 41 1.22 -0.89 -16.31
C ALA A 41 0.73 0.55 -16.08
N LEU A 42 1.31 1.29 -15.15
CA LEU A 42 0.95 2.69 -14.87
C LEU A 42 1.32 3.61 -16.04
N PRO A 43 0.52 4.65 -16.33
CA PRO A 43 0.84 5.62 -17.36
C PRO A 43 2.08 6.45 -16.98
N ALA A 44 2.91 6.80 -17.97
CA ALA A 44 4.14 7.59 -17.79
C ALA A 44 3.90 9.00 -17.20
N THR A 45 2.67 9.48 -17.20
CA THR A 45 2.25 10.73 -16.58
C THR A 45 2.16 10.67 -15.06
N LEU A 46 2.31 9.47 -14.46
CA LEU A 46 2.31 9.25 -13.03
C LEU A 46 3.68 8.73 -12.57
N GLN A 47 4.35 9.49 -11.70
CA GLN A 47 5.63 9.09 -11.11
C GLN A 47 5.37 8.19 -9.90
N ALA A 48 5.38 6.88 -10.10
CA ALA A 48 5.17 5.91 -9.02
C ALA A 48 6.47 5.30 -8.53
N HIS A 49 6.60 5.16 -7.21
CA HIS A 49 7.76 4.60 -6.53
C HIS A 49 7.34 3.57 -5.50
N ALA A 50 8.02 2.43 -5.50
CA ALA A 50 7.92 1.42 -4.46
C ALA A 50 9.32 1.17 -3.87
N TYR A 51 9.40 1.06 -2.55
CA TYR A 51 10.64 0.77 -1.83
C TYR A 51 10.40 -0.38 -0.86
N ASP A 52 11.45 -1.09 -0.51
CA ASP A 52 11.39 -2.08 0.56
C ASP A 52 11.19 -1.41 1.92
N ASN A 53 10.29 -1.96 2.72
CA ASN A 53 10.19 -1.56 4.12
C ASN A 53 11.45 -2.02 4.88
N PRO A 54 12.13 -1.15 5.66
CA PRO A 54 13.26 -1.55 6.48
C PRO A 54 12.84 -2.49 7.60
N ALA A 55 13.75 -3.34 8.10
CA ALA A 55 13.50 -4.28 9.18
C ALA A 55 13.41 -3.56 10.54
N LEU A 56 12.36 -2.78 10.76
CA LEU A 56 12.08 -2.03 11.98
C LEU A 56 10.81 -2.57 12.65
N GLU A 57 10.80 -2.58 13.99
CA GLU A 57 9.74 -3.18 14.82
C GLU A 57 8.57 -2.22 15.14
N SER A 58 8.46 -1.10 14.42
CA SER A 58 7.41 -0.10 14.59
C SER A 58 6.96 0.44 13.24
N VAL A 59 5.65 0.53 13.00
CA VAL A 59 5.09 1.13 11.78
C VAL A 59 5.43 2.62 11.71
N GLU A 60 5.58 3.32 12.84
CA GLU A 60 5.98 4.73 12.92
C GLU A 60 7.44 4.91 12.48
N ALA A 61 8.35 4.03 12.93
CA ALA A 61 9.75 4.08 12.53
C ALA A 61 9.92 3.80 11.02
N ILE A 62 9.15 2.84 10.48
CA ILE A 62 9.12 2.58 9.04
C ILE A 62 8.54 3.79 8.30
N ALA A 63 7.48 4.40 8.80
CA ALA A 63 6.86 5.60 8.22
C ALA A 63 7.85 6.77 8.17
N ALA A 64 8.59 7.04 9.24
CA ALA A 64 9.62 8.08 9.28
C ALA A 64 10.70 7.84 8.20
N HIS A 65 11.17 6.60 8.06
CA HIS A 65 12.14 6.22 7.03
C HIS A 65 11.63 6.48 5.59
N TRP A 66 10.33 6.24 5.33
CA TRP A 66 9.70 6.55 4.05
C TRP A 66 9.62 8.06 3.81
N LEU A 67 9.18 8.82 4.82
CA LEU A 67 8.97 10.26 4.72
C LEU A 67 10.27 11.04 4.41
N GLU A 68 11.44 10.54 4.84
CA GLU A 68 12.74 11.11 4.48
C GLU A 68 13.06 11.03 2.98
N ARG A 69 12.46 10.06 2.25
CA ARG A 69 12.78 9.73 0.85
C ARG A 69 11.77 10.25 -0.15
N LEU A 70 10.56 10.58 0.32
CA LEU A 70 9.47 11.00 -0.53
C LEU A 70 9.49 12.52 -0.76
N PRO A 71 8.96 12.99 -1.90
CA PRO A 71 8.84 14.42 -2.19
C PRO A 71 7.92 15.11 -1.17
N GLN A 72 7.89 16.46 -1.19
CA GLN A 72 7.09 17.26 -0.27
C GLN A 72 5.58 16.95 -0.36
N ARG A 73 5.08 16.56 -1.53
CA ARG A 73 3.68 16.19 -1.73
C ARG A 73 3.58 14.95 -2.61
N PHE A 74 2.79 13.97 -2.18
CA PHE A 74 2.62 12.69 -2.87
C PHE A 74 1.24 12.08 -2.59
N TRP A 75 0.81 11.21 -3.49
CA TRP A 75 -0.28 10.26 -3.29
C TRP A 75 0.28 9.02 -2.60
N LEU A 76 -0.47 8.42 -1.69
CA LEU A 76 0.02 7.35 -0.83
C LEU A 76 -0.91 6.15 -0.89
N ALA A 77 -0.39 5.01 -1.33
CA ALA A 77 -1.12 3.75 -1.37
C ALA A 77 -0.38 2.67 -0.55
N GLY A 78 -1.06 2.09 0.42
CA GLY A 78 -0.52 1.03 1.27
C GLY A 78 -1.21 -0.31 1.02
N PHE A 79 -0.43 -1.34 0.68
CA PHE A 79 -0.93 -2.69 0.49
C PHE A 79 -0.76 -3.52 1.76
N SER A 80 -1.84 -4.12 2.28
CA SER A 80 -1.82 -5.02 3.43
C SER A 80 -1.08 -4.37 4.63
N PHE A 81 0.00 -4.93 5.15
CA PHE A 81 0.86 -4.32 6.16
C PHE A 81 1.31 -2.90 5.77
N GLY A 82 1.58 -2.67 4.50
CA GLY A 82 1.91 -1.33 3.97
C GLY A 82 0.82 -0.30 4.23
N GLY A 83 -0.44 -0.72 4.37
CA GLY A 83 -1.54 0.15 4.78
C GLY A 83 -1.37 0.70 6.19
N TYR A 84 -0.84 -0.11 7.12
CA TYR A 84 -0.55 0.33 8.50
C TYR A 84 0.60 1.34 8.53
N VAL A 85 1.65 1.10 7.73
CA VAL A 85 2.76 2.05 7.56
C VAL A 85 2.27 3.34 6.90
N ALA A 86 1.45 3.25 5.87
CA ALA A 86 0.87 4.39 5.18
C ALA A 86 -0.03 5.23 6.11
N LEU A 87 -0.80 4.60 6.99
CA LEU A 87 -1.58 5.30 8.01
C LEU A 87 -0.68 6.03 9.02
N ALA A 88 0.46 5.44 9.40
CA ALA A 88 1.44 6.11 10.26
C ALA A 88 2.10 7.29 9.53
N MET A 89 2.38 7.19 8.23
CA MET A 89 2.86 8.30 7.40
C MET A 89 1.82 9.42 7.30
N LEU A 90 0.55 9.07 7.10
CA LEU A 90 -0.57 10.01 7.05
C LEU A 90 -0.73 10.77 8.38
N GLU A 91 -0.58 10.07 9.51
CA GLU A 91 -0.64 10.68 10.84
C GLU A 91 0.54 11.65 11.09
N ALA A 92 1.75 11.26 10.66
CA ALA A 92 2.97 12.03 10.90
C ALA A 92 3.12 13.26 9.99
N ALA A 93 2.58 13.23 8.78
CA ALA A 93 2.74 14.31 7.80
C ALA A 93 1.48 14.47 6.90
N PRO A 94 0.32 14.78 7.49
CA PRO A 94 -0.97 14.82 6.77
C PRO A 94 -0.98 15.83 5.62
N GLU A 95 -0.25 16.93 5.73
CA GLU A 95 -0.15 18.00 4.73
C GLU A 95 0.61 17.57 3.46
N ARG A 96 1.44 16.53 3.57
CA ARG A 96 2.21 15.98 2.44
C ARG A 96 1.40 14.97 1.62
N VAL A 97 0.34 14.37 2.20
CA VAL A 97 -0.45 13.32 1.55
C VAL A 97 -1.60 13.93 0.77
N ALA A 98 -1.46 13.98 -0.55
CA ALA A 98 -2.45 14.53 -1.48
C ALA A 98 -3.71 13.68 -1.61
N GLY A 99 -3.57 12.36 -1.51
CA GLY A 99 -4.64 11.36 -1.49
C GLY A 99 -4.15 10.09 -0.83
N PHE A 100 -5.05 9.27 -0.31
CA PHE A 100 -4.74 8.09 0.50
C PHE A 100 -5.47 6.84 0.00
N ALA A 101 -4.76 5.71 -0.15
CA ALA A 101 -5.36 4.45 -0.58
C ALA A 101 -5.00 3.28 0.34
N LEU A 102 -6.01 2.46 0.67
CA LEU A 102 -5.85 1.15 1.30
C LEU A 102 -6.13 0.05 0.26
N LEU A 103 -5.12 -0.76 0.00
CA LEU A 103 -5.20 -1.92 -0.89
C LEU A 103 -5.18 -3.18 -0.02
N CYS A 104 -6.30 -3.91 0.05
CA CYS A 104 -6.42 -5.13 0.86
C CYS A 104 -5.87 -4.90 2.29
N SER A 105 -6.33 -3.85 2.97
CA SER A 105 -5.85 -3.43 4.29
C SER A 105 -6.95 -2.74 5.09
N ALA A 106 -6.71 -2.53 6.39
CA ALA A 106 -7.66 -1.91 7.30
C ALA A 106 -6.97 -1.01 8.32
N PRO A 107 -7.65 0.01 8.89
CA PRO A 107 -7.03 0.97 9.81
C PRO A 107 -6.97 0.49 11.26
N GLN A 108 -7.68 -0.58 11.62
CA GLN A 108 -7.86 -1.02 13.00
C GLN A 108 -6.60 -1.67 13.58
N ALA A 109 -6.43 -1.56 14.89
CA ALA A 109 -5.50 -2.39 15.65
C ALA A 109 -5.91 -3.88 15.60
N ASP A 110 -4.97 -4.79 15.85
CA ASP A 110 -5.33 -6.19 16.15
C ASP A 110 -6.06 -6.25 17.49
N SER A 111 -7.02 -7.21 17.63
CA SER A 111 -7.46 -7.59 18.97
C SER A 111 -6.32 -8.24 19.75
N PRO A 112 -6.38 -8.29 21.11
CA PRO A 112 -5.34 -8.95 21.90
C PRO A 112 -5.07 -10.38 21.44
N GLU A 113 -6.11 -11.14 21.10
CA GLU A 113 -5.99 -12.52 20.63
C GLU A 113 -5.38 -12.61 19.22
N ALA A 114 -5.71 -11.64 18.34
CA ALA A 114 -5.12 -11.58 16.99
C ALA A 114 -3.63 -11.23 17.08
N ALA A 115 -3.25 -10.25 17.92
CA ALA A 115 -1.87 -9.90 18.18
C ALA A 115 -1.08 -11.09 18.74
N GLN A 116 -1.64 -11.82 19.72
CA GLN A 116 -1.00 -13.00 20.28
C GLN A 116 -0.80 -14.12 19.24
N ARG A 117 -1.82 -14.43 18.44
CA ARG A 117 -1.68 -15.41 17.33
C ARG A 117 -0.60 -15.02 16.33
N ARG A 118 -0.51 -13.72 16.02
CA ARG A 118 0.51 -13.19 15.12
C ARG A 118 1.92 -13.39 15.72
N LEU A 119 2.10 -13.03 16.98
CA LEU A 119 3.40 -13.21 17.68
C LEU A 119 3.78 -14.69 17.81
N ALA A 120 2.83 -15.59 18.01
CA ALA A 120 3.08 -17.01 18.06
C ALA A 120 3.65 -17.59 16.75
N SER A 121 3.41 -16.94 15.60
CA SER A 121 4.05 -17.35 14.34
C SER A 121 5.58 -17.21 14.35
N LEU A 122 6.12 -16.36 15.23
CA LEU A 122 7.57 -16.17 15.39
C LEU A 122 8.28 -17.39 15.99
N ASP A 123 7.57 -18.27 16.71
CA ASP A 123 8.14 -19.52 17.23
C ASP A 123 8.61 -20.43 16.09
N ALA A 124 7.84 -20.51 15.00
CA ALA A 124 8.24 -21.26 13.82
C ALA A 124 9.48 -20.64 13.14
N VAL A 125 9.54 -19.31 13.10
CA VAL A 125 10.68 -18.56 12.53
C VAL A 125 11.94 -18.78 13.37
N ALA A 126 11.83 -18.72 14.70
CA ALA A 126 12.94 -18.98 15.63
C ALA A 126 13.50 -20.42 15.51
N GLN A 127 12.65 -21.36 15.08
CA GLN A 127 13.04 -22.76 14.78
C GLN A 127 13.57 -22.95 13.34
N GLY A 128 13.82 -21.86 12.59
CA GLY A 128 14.31 -21.93 11.20
C GLY A 128 13.25 -22.32 10.16
N ARG A 129 11.96 -22.36 10.52
CA ARG A 129 10.87 -22.80 9.65
C ARG A 129 10.15 -21.66 8.90
N TYR A 130 10.83 -20.52 8.70
CA TYR A 130 10.25 -19.37 8.02
C TYR A 130 9.75 -19.71 6.61
N PHE A 131 10.56 -20.38 5.79
CA PHE A 131 10.16 -20.71 4.42
C PHE A 131 9.00 -21.71 4.37
N GLU A 132 8.99 -22.69 5.26
CA GLU A 132 7.88 -23.62 5.39
C GLU A 132 6.57 -22.89 5.75
N LEU A 133 6.61 -21.99 6.72
CA LEU A 133 5.49 -21.15 7.11
C LEU A 133 4.95 -20.33 5.92
N MET A 134 5.86 -19.78 5.12
CA MET A 134 5.49 -18.99 3.94
C MET A 134 4.85 -19.86 2.85
N GLU A 135 5.38 -21.05 2.58
CA GLU A 135 4.76 -21.97 1.60
C GLU A 135 3.35 -22.40 2.06
N GLN A 136 3.17 -22.72 3.33
CA GLN A 136 1.87 -23.07 3.90
C GLN A 136 0.84 -21.92 3.85
N SER A 137 1.30 -20.67 3.80
CA SER A 137 0.42 -19.49 3.70
C SER A 137 -0.11 -19.21 2.28
N ALA A 138 0.49 -19.77 1.24
CA ALA A 138 0.16 -19.47 -0.15
C ALA A 138 -1.34 -19.67 -0.51
N PRO A 139 -2.03 -20.76 -0.09
CA PRO A 139 -3.44 -20.96 -0.40
C PRO A 139 -4.39 -19.92 0.21
N ASN A 140 -3.93 -19.18 1.21
CA ASN A 140 -4.69 -18.08 1.81
C ASN A 140 -4.37 -16.72 1.18
N ALA A 141 -3.22 -16.61 0.51
CA ALA A 141 -2.74 -15.36 -0.07
C ALA A 141 -3.11 -15.19 -1.55
N PHE A 142 -3.36 -16.28 -2.27
CA PHE A 142 -3.62 -16.26 -3.71
C PHE A 142 -5.03 -16.75 -4.07
N HIS A 143 -5.52 -16.28 -5.21
CA HIS A 143 -6.67 -16.89 -5.88
C HIS A 143 -6.34 -18.35 -6.23
N PRO A 144 -7.30 -19.30 -6.16
CA PRO A 144 -7.04 -20.71 -6.45
C PRO A 144 -6.37 -20.93 -7.82
N ASP A 145 -6.80 -20.23 -8.86
CA ASP A 145 -6.23 -20.39 -10.21
C ASP A 145 -4.77 -19.89 -10.29
N SER A 146 -4.41 -18.89 -9.48
CA SER A 146 -3.05 -18.37 -9.42
C SER A 146 -2.05 -19.35 -8.84
N LEU A 147 -2.50 -20.29 -8.00
CA LEU A 147 -1.62 -21.32 -7.41
C LEU A 147 -1.06 -22.28 -8.46
N ALA A 148 -1.73 -22.46 -9.59
CA ALA A 148 -1.26 -23.24 -10.72
C ALA A 148 -0.29 -22.49 -11.65
N ASN A 149 -0.14 -21.17 -11.46
CA ASN A 149 0.76 -20.33 -12.26
C ASN A 149 2.20 -20.45 -11.74
N ALA A 150 2.97 -21.38 -12.29
CA ALA A 150 4.35 -21.63 -11.85
C ALA A 150 5.28 -20.40 -11.91
N PRO A 151 5.27 -19.55 -12.96
CA PRO A 151 6.03 -18.30 -12.98
C PRO A 151 5.69 -17.34 -11.84
N LEU A 152 4.41 -17.17 -11.52
CA LEU A 152 3.94 -16.32 -10.43
C LEU A 152 4.39 -16.87 -9.06
N MET A 153 4.30 -18.18 -8.85
CA MET A 153 4.76 -18.82 -7.63
C MET A 153 6.28 -18.73 -7.47
N GLU A 154 7.02 -18.80 -8.55
CA GLU A 154 8.48 -18.61 -8.51
C GLU A 154 8.86 -17.15 -8.19
N GLN A 155 8.14 -16.18 -8.75
CA GLN A 155 8.31 -14.77 -8.40
C GLN A 155 8.05 -14.55 -6.90
N ARG A 156 6.99 -15.13 -6.37
CA ARG A 156 6.69 -15.10 -4.92
C ARG A 156 7.83 -15.70 -4.09
N ARG A 157 8.36 -16.88 -4.45
CA ARG A 157 9.45 -17.51 -3.70
C ARG A 157 10.69 -16.61 -3.65
N LYS A 158 11.08 -16.03 -4.79
CA LYS A 158 12.22 -15.07 -4.85
C LYS A 158 11.98 -13.87 -3.94
N MET A 159 10.76 -13.33 -3.93
CA MET A 159 10.38 -12.21 -3.08
C MET A 159 10.46 -12.59 -1.60
N VAL A 160 9.95 -13.77 -1.19
CA VAL A 160 10.03 -14.29 0.17
C VAL A 160 11.49 -14.49 0.61
N GLN A 161 12.35 -15.00 -0.28
CA GLN A 161 13.78 -15.16 -0.01
C GLN A 161 14.48 -13.81 0.21
N ALA A 162 14.19 -12.83 -0.65
CA ALA A 162 14.75 -11.48 -0.54
C ALA A 162 14.25 -10.73 0.71
N TYR A 163 13.04 -11.03 1.15
CA TYR A 163 12.47 -10.43 2.36
C TYR A 163 13.14 -10.95 3.63
N GLY A 164 13.18 -12.25 3.80
CA GLY A 164 13.90 -12.95 4.85
C GLY A 164 13.23 -12.95 6.23
N PRO A 165 13.69 -13.83 7.13
CA PRO A 165 13.09 -14.06 8.44
C PRO A 165 13.26 -12.88 9.42
N ASP A 166 14.37 -12.13 9.33
CA ASP A 166 14.63 -11.02 10.25
C ASP A 166 13.64 -9.87 10.00
N ARG A 167 13.43 -9.51 8.73
CA ARG A 167 12.45 -8.49 8.34
C ARG A 167 11.02 -8.95 8.67
N PHE A 168 10.72 -10.23 8.45
CA PHE A 168 9.43 -10.81 8.84
C PHE A 168 9.19 -10.66 10.33
N THR A 169 10.17 -11.02 11.16
CA THR A 169 10.09 -10.92 12.63
C THR A 169 9.82 -9.47 13.07
N ALA A 170 10.59 -8.51 12.55
CA ALA A 170 10.41 -7.10 12.87
C ALA A 170 9.01 -6.61 12.49
N HIS A 171 8.54 -6.95 11.29
CA HIS A 171 7.24 -6.46 10.80
C HIS A 171 6.04 -7.18 11.45
N VAL A 172 6.19 -8.43 11.88
CA VAL A 172 5.18 -9.12 12.72
C VAL A 172 5.01 -8.38 14.04
N ARG A 173 6.10 -7.99 14.71
CA ARG A 173 6.06 -7.20 15.94
C ARG A 173 5.44 -5.82 15.71
N ALA A 174 5.88 -5.11 14.66
CA ALA A 174 5.29 -3.83 14.27
C ALA A 174 3.79 -3.93 14.02
N THR A 175 3.33 -5.02 13.37
CA THR A 175 1.91 -5.26 13.10
C THR A 175 1.13 -5.49 14.39
N ALA A 176 1.63 -6.33 15.29
CA ALA A 176 0.96 -6.66 16.54
C ALA A 176 0.83 -5.47 17.49
N ALA A 177 1.79 -4.54 17.45
CA ALA A 177 1.82 -3.35 18.31
C ALA A 177 1.11 -2.12 17.72
N ARG A 178 0.65 -2.17 16.46
CA ARG A 178 0.07 -0.99 15.81
C ARG A 178 -1.19 -0.49 16.49
N PRO A 179 -1.37 0.82 16.65
CA PRO A 179 -2.60 1.41 17.16
C PRO A 179 -3.72 1.43 16.10
N ASP A 180 -4.95 1.60 16.55
CA ASP A 180 -6.10 1.92 15.69
C ASP A 180 -5.96 3.35 15.14
N ARG A 181 -6.07 3.48 13.81
CA ARG A 181 -5.98 4.75 13.10
C ARG A 181 -7.23 5.05 12.26
N SER A 182 -8.35 4.42 12.59
CA SER A 182 -9.63 4.60 11.87
C SER A 182 -10.05 6.07 11.77
N ARG A 183 -9.72 6.88 12.78
CA ARG A 183 -10.02 8.33 12.83
C ARG A 183 -9.39 9.15 11.72
N LEU A 184 -8.33 8.63 11.06
CA LEU A 184 -7.64 9.32 9.97
C LEU A 184 -8.38 9.21 8.63
N LEU A 185 -9.37 8.34 8.54
CA LEU A 185 -10.18 8.11 7.35
C LEU A 185 -11.47 8.95 7.43
N ASP A 186 -11.33 10.25 7.53
CA ASP A 186 -12.38 11.24 7.81
C ASP A 186 -12.98 11.90 6.55
N GLY A 187 -12.51 11.51 5.36
CA GLY A 187 -12.95 12.10 4.09
C GLY A 187 -12.30 13.44 3.75
N SER A 188 -11.32 13.90 4.53
CA SER A 188 -10.62 15.19 4.30
C SER A 188 -9.76 15.21 3.03
N ARG A 189 -9.58 14.06 2.38
CA ARG A 189 -8.78 13.89 1.15
C ARG A 189 -9.35 12.83 0.24
N PRO A 190 -9.03 12.83 -1.08
CA PRO A 190 -9.39 11.74 -1.97
C PRO A 190 -8.92 10.40 -1.41
N THR A 191 -9.87 9.50 -1.12
CA THR A 191 -9.57 8.20 -0.54
C THR A 191 -10.01 7.07 -1.48
N LEU A 192 -9.13 6.07 -1.67
CA LEU A 192 -9.43 4.84 -2.41
C LEU A 192 -9.36 3.65 -1.44
N VAL A 193 -10.37 2.79 -1.47
CA VAL A 193 -10.36 1.47 -0.85
C VAL A 193 -10.42 0.43 -1.97
N LEU A 194 -9.36 -0.36 -2.11
CA LEU A 194 -9.27 -1.42 -3.11
C LEU A 194 -9.29 -2.78 -2.43
N ALA A 195 -10.22 -3.63 -2.84
CA ALA A 195 -10.36 -5.01 -2.40
C ALA A 195 -10.10 -5.99 -3.55
N ALA A 196 -9.78 -7.23 -3.24
CA ALA A 196 -9.72 -8.32 -4.21
C ALA A 196 -10.87 -9.31 -3.95
N SER A 197 -11.53 -9.78 -4.99
CA SER A 197 -12.77 -10.56 -4.88
C SER A 197 -12.62 -11.88 -4.09
N HIS A 198 -11.43 -12.44 -4.04
CA HIS A 198 -11.11 -13.70 -3.35
C HIS A 198 -10.10 -13.51 -2.21
N ASP A 199 -9.97 -12.30 -1.67
CA ASP A 199 -9.10 -12.05 -0.50
C ASP A 199 -9.70 -12.73 0.74
N LYS A 200 -8.95 -13.70 1.30
CA LYS A 200 -9.32 -14.42 2.52
C LYS A 200 -8.86 -13.73 3.80
N LEU A 201 -7.99 -12.71 3.70
CA LEU A 201 -7.45 -11.97 4.83
C LEU A 201 -8.24 -10.68 5.09
N PHE A 202 -8.68 -10.01 4.02
CA PHE A 202 -9.49 -8.79 4.06
C PHE A 202 -10.72 -8.99 3.18
N ALA A 203 -11.77 -9.54 3.77
CA ALA A 203 -12.98 -9.89 3.03
C ALA A 203 -13.54 -8.68 2.26
N PRO A 204 -13.88 -8.82 0.96
CA PRO A 204 -14.36 -7.71 0.13
C PRO A 204 -15.56 -6.97 0.74
N ALA A 205 -16.48 -7.70 1.38
CA ALA A 205 -17.63 -7.11 2.05
C ALA A 205 -17.24 -6.19 3.21
N GLN A 206 -16.21 -6.54 3.99
CA GLN A 206 -15.69 -5.71 5.07
C GLN A 206 -14.99 -4.46 4.52
N MET A 207 -14.23 -4.60 3.43
CA MET A 207 -13.59 -3.49 2.74
C MET A 207 -14.62 -2.52 2.15
N SER A 208 -15.70 -3.05 1.55
CA SER A 208 -16.82 -2.24 1.05
C SER A 208 -17.53 -1.48 2.16
N ALA A 209 -17.83 -2.15 3.27
CA ALA A 209 -18.45 -1.52 4.44
C ALA A 209 -17.56 -0.41 5.04
N MET A 210 -16.25 -0.64 5.12
CA MET A 210 -15.28 0.38 5.53
C MET A 210 -15.30 1.59 4.60
N ALA A 211 -15.27 1.37 3.28
CA ALA A 211 -15.32 2.44 2.30
C ALA A 211 -16.60 3.28 2.40
N ALA A 212 -17.74 2.62 2.60
CA ALA A 212 -19.04 3.29 2.79
C ALA A 212 -19.09 4.19 4.03
N GLY A 213 -18.26 3.92 5.03
CA GLY A 213 -18.11 4.74 6.24
C GLY A 213 -17.18 5.95 6.07
N ILE A 214 -16.47 6.08 4.93
CA ILE A 214 -15.53 7.17 4.68
C ILE A 214 -16.15 8.16 3.69
N PRO A 215 -16.43 9.41 4.08
CA PRO A 215 -17.05 10.39 3.19
C PRO A 215 -16.25 10.59 1.90
N GLY A 216 -16.89 10.42 0.74
CA GLY A 216 -16.26 10.63 -0.57
C GLY A 216 -15.24 9.57 -0.99
N ALA A 217 -15.08 8.48 -0.25
CA ALA A 217 -14.18 7.41 -0.64
C ALA A 217 -14.69 6.67 -1.88
N ARG A 218 -13.75 6.31 -2.76
CA ARG A 218 -13.98 5.40 -3.87
C ARG A 218 -13.72 3.98 -3.41
N PHE A 219 -14.62 3.06 -3.71
CA PHE A 219 -14.43 1.62 -3.54
C PHE A 219 -14.22 0.94 -4.90
N VAL A 220 -13.21 0.07 -4.99
CA VAL A 220 -12.94 -0.76 -6.17
C VAL A 220 -12.71 -2.20 -5.71
N ALA A 221 -13.45 -3.14 -6.26
CA ALA A 221 -13.21 -4.57 -6.11
C ALA A 221 -12.55 -5.10 -7.39
N ILE A 222 -11.38 -5.73 -7.27
CA ILE A 222 -10.67 -6.36 -8.40
C ILE A 222 -11.09 -7.83 -8.47
N GLU A 223 -11.69 -8.21 -9.59
CA GLU A 223 -12.11 -9.59 -9.84
C GLU A 223 -10.93 -10.51 -10.13
N GLY A 224 -11.07 -11.79 -9.76
CA GLY A 224 -10.08 -12.84 -10.05
C GLY A 224 -8.74 -12.68 -9.31
N GLY A 225 -8.70 -11.90 -8.25
CA GLY A 225 -7.53 -11.74 -7.40
C GLY A 225 -7.77 -12.25 -5.98
N GLY A 226 -6.74 -12.86 -5.39
CA GLY A 226 -6.63 -13.11 -3.96
C GLY A 226 -5.97 -11.92 -3.23
N HIS A 227 -5.41 -12.18 -2.04
CA HIS A 227 -4.74 -11.12 -1.27
C HIS A 227 -3.57 -10.49 -2.01
N LEU A 228 -2.78 -11.29 -2.76
CA LEU A 228 -1.65 -10.80 -3.56
C LEU A 228 -2.11 -10.14 -4.88
N VAL A 229 -3.24 -9.45 -4.87
CA VAL A 229 -3.84 -8.79 -6.04
C VAL A 229 -2.88 -7.92 -6.86
N PRO A 230 -1.85 -7.24 -6.29
CA PRO A 230 -0.89 -6.49 -7.12
C PRO A 230 -0.04 -7.40 -8.02
N MET A 231 0.18 -8.67 -7.63
CA MET A 231 0.88 -9.65 -8.45
C MET A 231 -0.06 -10.40 -9.41
N GLU A 232 -1.28 -10.68 -8.96
CA GLU A 232 -2.25 -11.49 -9.69
C GLU A 232 -2.98 -10.72 -10.79
N GLN A 233 -3.33 -9.45 -10.49
CA GLN A 233 -4.10 -8.56 -11.37
C GLN A 233 -3.43 -7.18 -11.51
N PRO A 234 -2.14 -7.12 -11.90
CA PRO A 234 -1.35 -5.87 -11.83
C PRO A 234 -1.92 -4.75 -12.70
N ARG A 235 -2.48 -5.08 -13.87
CA ARG A 235 -3.08 -4.09 -14.77
C ARG A 235 -4.34 -3.47 -14.17
N ALA A 236 -5.23 -4.28 -13.59
CA ALA A 236 -6.45 -3.78 -12.98
C ALA A 236 -6.15 -2.89 -11.75
N VAL A 237 -5.12 -3.25 -10.96
CA VAL A 237 -4.64 -2.42 -9.84
C VAL A 237 -4.06 -1.10 -10.37
N ALA A 238 -3.25 -1.14 -11.43
CA ALA A 238 -2.68 0.07 -12.05
C ALA A 238 -3.77 1.01 -12.60
N ASP A 239 -4.76 0.46 -13.30
CA ASP A 239 -5.90 1.23 -13.85
C ASP A 239 -6.69 1.91 -12.73
N ALA A 240 -6.96 1.19 -11.62
CA ALA A 240 -7.66 1.75 -10.46
C ALA A 240 -6.86 2.90 -9.81
N LEU A 241 -5.54 2.71 -9.62
CA LEU A 241 -4.65 3.74 -9.07
C LEU A 241 -4.52 4.96 -10.00
N ALA A 242 -4.31 4.73 -11.30
CA ALA A 242 -4.21 5.81 -12.29
C ALA A 242 -5.49 6.65 -12.34
N HIS A 243 -6.65 6.00 -12.39
CA HIS A 243 -7.94 6.69 -12.40
C HIS A 243 -8.22 7.45 -11.08
N TRP A 244 -7.74 6.95 -9.95
CA TRP A 244 -7.89 7.65 -8.67
C TRP A 244 -6.97 8.88 -8.56
N VAL A 245 -5.76 8.83 -9.11
CA VAL A 245 -4.78 9.94 -9.03
C VAL A 245 -5.03 11.01 -10.09
N LEU A 246 -5.41 10.60 -11.30
CA LEU A 246 -5.47 11.47 -12.49
C LEU A 246 -6.91 11.87 -12.88
N GLY A 247 -7.90 11.11 -12.45
CA GLY A 247 -9.32 11.28 -12.81
C GLY A 247 -10.13 11.93 -11.79
#